data_a1a5528b6807f17e2c82c37b0e53e211
#
_entry.id   a1a5528b6807f17e2c82c37b0e53e211
#
_cell.length_a   1.000
_cell.length_b   1.000
_cell.length_c   1.000
_cell.angle_alpha   90.00
_cell.angle_beta   90.00
_cell.angle_gamma   90.00
#
_symmetry.space_group_name_H-M   'P 1'
#
loop_
_entity.id
_entity.type
_entity.pdbx_description
1 polymer ?
#
loop_
_entity_poly.entity_id
_entity_poly.type
_entity_poly.pdbx_seq_one_letter_code
_entity_poly.pdbx_strand_id
1 'polypeptide(L)'
;MKNVLIIGSTGQIGSELTMKLRSIYNGNIVAGYIPGAEPKGELKESGPSAIVDITNEQQIAETVSKYNIDTIYNLAALLSAVAEAKPQLAWKIGMGGLFNVLEVAREMGCAVFTPSSIGVFGNNTPKDKTPQDTIRNPRTMYGVTKVSGELLSDYYHIRFGVDTRSVRFPGLISYVTPPGGGTTDYAVDIYYSAVKGEKFVCPIKEGTLMDMMYMPDALNAAITLMEADPTKLIHRNAFNIASMSFDPETIYQAIKKHVPEFQMIYDVDPLKQRIADSWPDSLDDTCAREEWGWKPAYDLESMTVDMLEKLREKLK
;
A
#
# COMPACT_ATOMS: atom_id res chain seq x y z
N MET A 1 18.54 7.95 -2.28
CA MET A 1 17.64 8.23 -3.43
C MET A 1 17.85 9.68 -3.88
N LYS A 2 17.98 9.93 -5.17
CA LYS A 2 18.09 11.30 -5.72
C LYS A 2 17.04 11.57 -6.79
N ASN A 3 16.85 10.60 -7.69
CA ASN A 3 15.89 10.69 -8.78
C ASN A 3 14.97 9.47 -8.73
N VAL A 4 13.69 9.69 -8.62
CA VAL A 4 12.70 8.65 -8.34
C VAL A 4 11.64 8.63 -9.42
N LEU A 5 11.30 7.43 -9.90
CA LEU A 5 10.12 7.19 -10.73
C LEU A 5 9.05 6.48 -9.89
N ILE A 6 7.84 7.04 -9.84
CA ILE A 6 6.70 6.42 -9.20
C ILE A 6 5.75 5.92 -10.28
N ILE A 7 5.71 4.62 -10.57
CA ILE A 7 4.77 4.01 -11.50
C ILE A 7 3.45 3.76 -10.77
N GLY A 8 2.34 4.29 -11.28
CA GLY A 8 1.05 4.31 -10.59
C GLY A 8 0.88 5.50 -9.65
N SER A 9 1.49 6.63 -9.97
CA SER A 9 1.52 7.86 -9.18
C SER A 9 0.17 8.51 -8.94
N THR A 10 -0.86 8.15 -9.65
CA THR A 10 -2.22 8.69 -9.51
C THR A 10 -3.14 7.79 -8.64
N GLY A 11 -2.61 6.66 -8.16
CA GLY A 11 -3.29 5.80 -7.18
C GLY A 11 -3.23 6.37 -5.76
N GLN A 12 -3.90 5.68 -4.81
CA GLN A 12 -3.97 6.10 -3.41
C GLN A 12 -2.58 6.31 -2.79
N ILE A 13 -1.75 5.27 -2.75
CA ILE A 13 -0.38 5.40 -2.21
C ILE A 13 0.46 6.31 -3.11
N GLY A 14 0.34 6.16 -4.44
CA GLY A 14 1.21 6.82 -5.40
C GLY A 14 1.12 8.35 -5.37
N SER A 15 -0.08 8.91 -5.24
CA SER A 15 -0.27 10.35 -5.18
C SER A 15 0.34 10.96 -3.92
N GLU A 16 0.06 10.36 -2.76
CA GLU A 16 0.59 10.84 -1.48
C GLU A 16 2.11 10.62 -1.38
N LEU A 17 2.62 9.46 -1.83
CA LEU A 17 4.06 9.20 -1.85
C LEU A 17 4.81 10.18 -2.76
N THR A 18 4.27 10.46 -3.96
CA THR A 18 4.89 11.42 -4.89
C THR A 18 5.02 12.80 -4.25
N MET A 19 3.95 13.29 -3.63
CA MET A 19 3.95 14.58 -2.95
C MET A 19 4.92 14.60 -1.77
N LYS A 20 4.94 13.54 -0.97
CA LYS A 20 5.87 13.40 0.15
C LYS A 20 7.32 13.39 -0.31
N LEU A 21 7.66 12.61 -1.34
CA LEU A 21 9.02 12.57 -1.89
C LEU A 21 9.45 13.93 -2.46
N ARG A 22 8.56 14.66 -3.15
CA ARG A 22 8.83 16.02 -3.65
C ARG A 22 9.07 17.02 -2.53
N SER A 23 8.49 16.82 -1.36
CA SER A 23 8.72 17.70 -0.20
C SER A 23 10.05 17.48 0.52
N ILE A 24 10.66 16.31 0.37
CA ILE A 24 11.88 15.92 1.09
C ILE A 24 13.13 15.80 0.22
N TYR A 25 12.98 15.61 -1.10
CA TYR A 25 14.10 15.47 -2.04
C TYR A 25 14.12 16.57 -3.09
N ASN A 26 15.31 17.02 -3.44
CA ASN A 26 15.54 18.04 -4.47
C ASN A 26 15.84 17.46 -5.86
N GLY A 27 15.71 16.15 -6.05
CA GLY A 27 15.95 15.48 -7.33
C GLY A 27 14.71 15.41 -8.23
N ASN A 28 14.83 14.65 -9.31
CA ASN A 28 13.71 14.38 -10.20
C ASN A 28 12.76 13.37 -9.56
N ILE A 29 11.60 13.81 -9.09
CA ILE A 29 10.55 12.94 -8.59
C ILE A 29 9.45 12.86 -9.64
N VAL A 30 9.53 11.85 -10.51
CA VAL A 30 8.70 11.71 -11.71
C VAL A 30 7.43 10.94 -11.40
N ALA A 31 6.29 11.58 -11.64
CA ALA A 31 4.98 10.94 -11.54
C ALA A 31 4.68 10.14 -12.81
N GLY A 32 4.84 8.81 -12.77
CA GLY A 32 4.51 7.88 -13.86
C GLY A 32 3.02 7.53 -13.85
N TYR A 33 2.33 7.75 -14.96
CA TYR A 33 0.89 7.52 -15.12
C TYR A 33 0.56 6.92 -16.49
N ILE A 34 -0.64 6.38 -16.65
CA ILE A 34 -1.16 5.88 -17.93
C ILE A 34 -2.18 6.88 -18.52
N PRO A 35 -2.38 6.92 -19.86
CA PRO A 35 -3.42 7.74 -20.49
C PRO A 35 -4.80 7.51 -19.85
N GLY A 36 -5.53 8.58 -19.57
CA GLY A 36 -6.82 8.56 -18.86
C GLY A 36 -6.71 8.62 -17.33
N ALA A 37 -5.50 8.54 -16.79
CA ALA A 37 -5.22 8.69 -15.35
C ALA A 37 -4.14 9.77 -15.10
N GLU A 38 -4.24 10.91 -15.80
CA GLU A 38 -3.28 12.00 -15.72
C GLU A 38 -3.26 12.64 -14.32
N PRO A 39 -2.08 13.04 -13.80
CA PRO A 39 -1.98 13.84 -12.58
C PRO A 39 -2.82 15.11 -12.65
N LYS A 40 -3.45 15.49 -11.55
CA LYS A 40 -4.28 16.70 -11.43
C LYS A 40 -3.83 17.55 -10.25
N GLY A 41 -4.21 18.85 -10.28
CA GLY A 41 -3.93 19.79 -9.20
C GLY A 41 -2.44 19.81 -8.83
N GLU A 42 -2.16 19.86 -7.55
CA GLU A 42 -0.80 19.96 -7.03
C GLU A 42 0.12 18.83 -7.50
N LEU A 43 -0.38 17.60 -7.65
CA LEU A 43 0.42 16.48 -8.19
C LEU A 43 0.95 16.76 -9.60
N LYS A 44 0.18 17.48 -10.42
CA LYS A 44 0.58 17.89 -11.77
C LYS A 44 1.57 19.05 -11.74
N GLU A 45 1.34 20.01 -10.85
CA GLU A 45 2.03 21.31 -10.86
C GLU A 45 3.38 21.27 -10.10
N SER A 46 3.51 20.38 -9.11
CA SER A 46 4.67 20.34 -8.21
C SER A 46 5.93 19.67 -8.77
N GLY A 47 5.88 19.08 -9.98
CA GLY A 47 7.08 18.43 -10.52
C GLY A 47 6.84 17.62 -11.81
N PRO A 48 7.87 16.96 -12.33
CA PRO A 48 7.81 16.25 -13.61
C PRO A 48 6.83 15.06 -13.58
N SER A 49 6.23 14.79 -14.73
CA SER A 49 5.39 13.62 -14.97
C SER A 49 5.70 12.98 -16.32
N ALA A 50 5.42 11.68 -16.46
CA ALA A 50 5.65 10.93 -17.68
C ALA A 50 4.56 9.87 -17.89
N ILE A 51 4.24 9.57 -19.15
CA ILE A 51 3.41 8.41 -19.49
C ILE A 51 4.27 7.16 -19.32
N VAL A 52 3.85 6.28 -18.43
CA VAL A 52 4.54 5.02 -18.15
C VAL A 52 3.50 3.91 -17.96
N ASP A 53 3.30 3.12 -18.99
CA ASP A 53 2.57 1.86 -18.90
C ASP A 53 3.54 0.78 -18.43
N ILE A 54 3.27 0.19 -17.26
CA ILE A 54 4.11 -0.87 -16.70
C ILE A 54 4.25 -2.10 -17.61
N THR A 55 3.30 -2.31 -18.51
CA THR A 55 3.33 -3.40 -19.50
C THR A 55 4.20 -3.08 -20.73
N ASN A 56 4.79 -1.88 -20.77
CA ASN A 56 5.69 -1.43 -21.84
C ASN A 56 7.08 -1.13 -21.27
N GLU A 57 7.97 -2.10 -21.38
CA GLU A 57 9.35 -2.03 -20.88
C GLU A 57 10.12 -0.84 -21.46
N GLN A 58 9.93 -0.55 -22.75
CA GLN A 58 10.63 0.56 -23.42
C GLN A 58 10.24 1.91 -22.80
N GLN A 59 8.96 2.16 -22.48
CA GLN A 59 8.54 3.40 -21.82
C GLN A 59 9.16 3.58 -20.45
N ILE A 60 9.33 2.47 -19.69
CA ILE A 60 10.01 2.48 -18.40
C ILE A 60 11.49 2.87 -18.61
N ALA A 61 12.20 2.20 -19.52
CA ALA A 61 13.60 2.44 -19.80
C ALA A 61 13.88 3.86 -20.32
N GLU A 62 13.07 4.36 -21.25
CA GLU A 62 13.15 5.75 -21.75
C GLU A 62 12.97 6.78 -20.63
N THR A 63 12.02 6.54 -19.71
CA THR A 63 11.76 7.43 -18.58
C THR A 63 12.92 7.40 -17.58
N VAL A 64 13.44 6.21 -17.26
CA VAL A 64 14.62 6.03 -16.40
C VAL A 64 15.81 6.79 -16.96
N SER A 65 16.11 6.61 -18.25
CA SER A 65 17.20 7.31 -18.94
C SER A 65 17.02 8.82 -18.94
N LYS A 66 15.84 9.30 -19.36
CA LYS A 66 15.54 10.73 -19.51
C LYS A 66 15.72 11.53 -18.23
N TYR A 67 15.33 10.95 -17.08
CA TYR A 67 15.34 11.63 -15.80
C TYR A 67 16.49 11.16 -14.87
N ASN A 68 17.40 10.31 -15.37
CA ASN A 68 18.51 9.71 -14.60
C ASN A 68 18.00 9.05 -13.30
N ILE A 69 16.95 8.23 -13.40
CA ILE A 69 16.30 7.59 -12.26
C ILE A 69 17.26 6.58 -11.60
N ASP A 70 17.37 6.65 -10.29
CA ASP A 70 18.11 5.70 -9.46
C ASP A 70 17.22 4.77 -8.63
N THR A 71 15.93 5.13 -8.48
CA THR A 71 14.98 4.38 -7.66
C THR A 71 13.60 4.35 -8.32
N ILE A 72 13.00 3.16 -8.39
CA ILE A 72 11.66 2.95 -8.94
C ILE A 72 10.73 2.49 -7.81
N TYR A 73 9.65 3.24 -7.55
CA TYR A 73 8.52 2.75 -6.76
C TYR A 73 7.46 2.20 -7.71
N ASN A 74 7.34 0.89 -7.76
CA ASN A 74 6.33 0.21 -8.55
C ASN A 74 5.05 0.03 -7.75
N LEU A 75 4.10 0.94 -7.90
CA LEU A 75 2.81 0.93 -7.21
C LEU A 75 1.65 0.51 -8.12
N ALA A 76 1.93 0.16 -9.39
CA ALA A 76 0.91 -0.26 -10.33
C ALA A 76 0.39 -1.66 -10.00
N ALA A 77 -0.89 -1.76 -9.66
CA ALA A 77 -1.57 -3.02 -9.38
C ALA A 77 -3.08 -2.89 -9.59
N LEU A 78 -3.76 -4.00 -9.83
CA LEU A 78 -5.21 -4.09 -9.66
C LEU A 78 -5.53 -4.52 -8.22
N LEU A 79 -6.46 -3.82 -7.58
CA LEU A 79 -6.91 -4.16 -6.23
C LEU A 79 -7.73 -5.45 -6.19
N SER A 80 -7.86 -6.05 -5.02
CA SER A 80 -8.39 -7.41 -4.81
C SER A 80 -9.69 -7.71 -5.55
N ALA A 81 -10.73 -6.89 -5.42
CA ALA A 81 -12.02 -7.13 -6.09
C ALA A 81 -11.93 -7.04 -7.63
N VAL A 82 -11.16 -6.06 -8.14
CA VAL A 82 -10.95 -5.91 -9.60
C VAL A 82 -10.07 -7.03 -10.14
N ALA A 83 -9.08 -7.48 -9.37
CA ALA A 83 -8.22 -8.60 -9.74
C ALA A 83 -9.01 -9.92 -9.86
N GLU A 84 -9.98 -10.17 -8.96
CA GLU A 84 -10.88 -11.32 -9.07
C GLU A 84 -11.79 -11.25 -10.30
N ALA A 85 -12.31 -10.06 -10.61
CA ALA A 85 -13.14 -9.86 -11.79
C ALA A 85 -12.35 -9.95 -13.13
N LYS A 86 -11.03 -9.66 -13.10
CA LYS A 86 -10.17 -9.61 -14.29
C LYS A 86 -8.81 -10.29 -14.03
N PRO A 87 -8.77 -11.61 -13.76
CA PRO A 87 -7.56 -12.29 -13.28
C PRO A 87 -6.41 -12.27 -14.29
N GLN A 88 -6.69 -12.37 -15.59
CA GLN A 88 -5.66 -12.30 -16.63
C GLN A 88 -5.00 -10.91 -16.71
N LEU A 89 -5.79 -9.83 -16.56
CA LEU A 89 -5.26 -8.47 -16.53
C LEU A 89 -4.46 -8.23 -15.25
N ALA A 90 -4.94 -8.77 -14.11
CA ALA A 90 -4.21 -8.70 -12.84
C ALA A 90 -2.83 -9.37 -12.93
N TRP A 91 -2.76 -10.54 -13.57
CA TRP A 91 -1.49 -11.23 -13.83
C TRP A 91 -0.59 -10.42 -14.78
N LYS A 92 -1.14 -9.94 -15.89
CA LYS A 92 -0.37 -9.15 -16.87
C LYS A 92 0.25 -7.90 -16.24
N ILE A 93 -0.51 -7.16 -15.44
CA ILE A 93 -0.03 -5.93 -14.77
C ILE A 93 0.88 -6.31 -13.59
N GLY A 94 0.44 -7.19 -12.70
CA GLY A 94 1.14 -7.50 -11.45
C GLY A 94 2.44 -8.27 -11.67
N MET A 95 2.45 -9.26 -12.57
CA MET A 95 3.63 -10.08 -12.83
C MET A 95 4.40 -9.65 -14.07
N GLY A 96 3.71 -9.47 -15.22
CA GLY A 96 4.35 -9.00 -16.44
C GLY A 96 4.95 -7.61 -16.26
N GLY A 97 4.19 -6.70 -15.63
CA GLY A 97 4.68 -5.36 -15.33
C GLY A 97 5.85 -5.35 -14.35
N LEU A 98 5.77 -6.13 -13.26
CA LEU A 98 6.89 -6.26 -12.32
C LEU A 98 8.14 -6.81 -13.02
N PHE A 99 7.99 -7.82 -13.88
CA PHE A 99 9.11 -8.36 -14.65
C PHE A 99 9.80 -7.28 -15.48
N ASN A 100 9.04 -6.45 -16.21
CA ASN A 100 9.59 -5.34 -17.00
C ASN A 100 10.34 -4.33 -16.11
N VAL A 101 9.79 -3.97 -14.94
CA VAL A 101 10.46 -3.07 -13.98
C VAL A 101 11.77 -3.66 -13.50
N LEU A 102 11.80 -4.94 -13.17
CA LEU A 102 13.00 -5.62 -12.68
C LEU A 102 14.07 -5.77 -13.76
N GLU A 103 13.70 -6.03 -15.04
CA GLU A 103 14.64 -6.07 -16.15
C GLU A 103 15.26 -4.68 -16.39
N VAL A 104 14.46 -3.63 -16.46
CA VAL A 104 14.97 -2.26 -16.59
C VAL A 104 15.88 -1.90 -15.41
N ALA A 105 15.48 -2.25 -14.19
CA ALA A 105 16.28 -1.98 -13.00
C ALA A 105 17.63 -2.74 -13.03
N ARG A 106 17.65 -3.99 -13.50
CA ARG A 106 18.85 -4.79 -13.68
C ARG A 106 19.80 -4.15 -14.71
N GLU A 107 19.25 -3.68 -15.83
CA GLU A 107 20.07 -3.11 -16.92
C GLU A 107 20.59 -1.71 -16.61
N MET A 108 19.80 -0.91 -15.89
CA MET A 108 20.10 0.49 -15.65
C MET A 108 20.57 0.81 -14.23
N GLY A 109 20.68 -0.21 -13.35
CA GLY A 109 21.22 -0.06 -12.00
C GLY A 109 20.28 0.66 -11.02
N CYS A 110 18.97 0.53 -11.19
CA CYS A 110 17.99 1.14 -10.27
C CYS A 110 17.68 0.24 -9.07
N ALA A 111 17.43 0.85 -7.91
CA ALA A 111 16.77 0.18 -6.81
C ALA A 111 15.24 0.13 -7.04
N VAL A 112 14.56 -0.90 -6.53
CA VAL A 112 13.12 -1.11 -6.75
C VAL A 112 12.39 -1.33 -5.44
N PHE A 113 11.35 -0.55 -5.20
CA PHE A 113 10.33 -0.81 -4.18
C PHE A 113 9.05 -1.30 -4.86
N THR A 114 8.57 -2.48 -4.47
CA THR A 114 7.26 -2.99 -4.93
C THR A 114 6.46 -3.46 -3.72
N PRO A 115 5.36 -2.79 -3.33
CA PRO A 115 4.63 -3.18 -2.13
C PRO A 115 3.97 -4.55 -2.26
N SER A 116 4.12 -5.36 -1.22
CA SER A 116 3.31 -6.52 -0.95
C SER A 116 2.11 -6.15 -0.06
N SER A 117 1.40 -7.12 0.47
CA SER A 117 0.16 -6.92 1.23
C SER A 117 -0.08 -8.09 2.17
N ILE A 118 -0.86 -7.87 3.23
CA ILE A 118 -1.44 -8.97 4.03
C ILE A 118 -2.26 -9.97 3.20
N GLY A 119 -2.65 -9.59 1.98
CA GLY A 119 -3.30 -10.47 1.01
C GLY A 119 -2.47 -11.68 0.55
N VAL A 120 -1.17 -11.75 0.88
CA VAL A 120 -0.31 -12.94 0.64
C VAL A 120 -0.64 -14.10 1.57
N PHE A 121 -1.28 -13.82 2.68
CA PHE A 121 -1.65 -14.83 3.67
C PHE A 121 -2.98 -15.51 3.32
N GLY A 122 -3.28 -16.59 3.96
CA GLY A 122 -4.49 -17.37 3.75
C GLY A 122 -4.89 -18.17 4.98
N ASN A 123 -5.94 -18.97 4.87
CA ASN A 123 -6.56 -19.66 6.02
C ASN A 123 -5.62 -20.59 6.83
N ASN A 124 -4.49 -21.00 6.24
CA ASN A 124 -3.51 -21.87 6.90
C ASN A 124 -2.38 -21.07 7.59
N THR A 125 -2.43 -19.75 7.51
CA THR A 125 -1.46 -18.87 8.18
C THR A 125 -1.92 -18.63 9.62
N PRO A 126 -1.01 -18.65 10.63
CA PRO A 126 -1.34 -18.19 11.99
C PRO A 126 -1.91 -16.76 11.93
N LYS A 127 -3.04 -16.52 12.60
CA LYS A 127 -3.73 -15.23 12.47
C LYS A 127 -3.23 -14.17 13.44
N ASP A 128 -2.94 -14.57 14.67
CA ASP A 128 -2.43 -13.66 15.68
C ASP A 128 -0.90 -13.60 15.60
N LYS A 129 -0.37 -12.37 15.57
CA LYS A 129 1.07 -12.09 15.40
C LYS A 129 1.69 -12.95 14.30
N THR A 130 1.07 -12.88 13.12
CA THR A 130 1.53 -13.64 11.95
C THR A 130 3.03 -13.48 11.76
N PRO A 131 3.83 -14.56 11.83
CA PRO A 131 5.29 -14.47 11.75
C PRO A 131 5.77 -13.93 10.40
N GLN A 132 6.97 -13.33 10.40
CA GLN A 132 7.64 -12.86 9.18
C GLN A 132 7.79 -14.01 8.17
N ASP A 133 8.34 -15.13 8.61
CA ASP A 133 8.52 -16.35 7.83
C ASP A 133 7.42 -17.35 8.17
N THR A 134 6.46 -17.44 7.28
CA THR A 134 5.30 -18.32 7.47
C THR A 134 4.69 -18.74 6.12
N ILE A 135 3.68 -19.61 6.17
CA ILE A 135 2.96 -20.09 5.00
C ILE A 135 2.20 -18.93 4.34
N ARG A 136 2.50 -18.68 3.07
CA ARG A 136 1.79 -17.74 2.19
C ARG A 136 0.98 -18.56 1.19
N ASN A 137 -0.31 -18.74 1.46
CA ASN A 137 -1.21 -19.54 0.65
C ASN A 137 -2.53 -18.79 0.36
N PRO A 138 -2.45 -17.68 -0.38
CA PRO A 138 -3.61 -16.86 -0.71
C PRO A 138 -4.62 -17.61 -1.58
N ARG A 139 -5.88 -17.17 -1.52
CA ARG A 139 -6.99 -17.70 -2.30
C ARG A 139 -7.52 -16.70 -3.33
N THR A 140 -6.86 -15.56 -3.49
CA THR A 140 -7.24 -14.50 -4.43
C THR A 140 -6.16 -14.32 -5.49
N MET A 141 -6.53 -13.89 -6.70
CA MET A 141 -5.59 -13.58 -7.77
C MET A 141 -4.63 -12.45 -7.33
N TYR A 142 -5.15 -11.46 -6.59
CA TYR A 142 -4.33 -10.40 -6.00
C TYR A 142 -3.23 -10.98 -5.09
N GLY A 143 -3.61 -11.83 -4.14
CA GLY A 143 -2.64 -12.48 -3.24
C GLY A 143 -1.63 -13.35 -3.98
N VAL A 144 -2.08 -14.11 -4.98
CA VAL A 144 -1.19 -14.93 -5.84
C VAL A 144 -0.15 -14.05 -6.54
N THR A 145 -0.55 -12.93 -7.14
CA THR A 145 0.41 -12.02 -7.78
C THR A 145 1.38 -11.40 -6.77
N LYS A 146 0.92 -11.08 -5.55
CA LYS A 146 1.80 -10.53 -4.50
C LYS A 146 2.83 -11.54 -4.01
N VAL A 147 2.44 -12.78 -3.72
CA VAL A 147 3.39 -13.86 -3.35
C VAL A 147 4.41 -14.10 -4.47
N SER A 148 3.94 -14.20 -5.71
CA SER A 148 4.82 -14.40 -6.87
C SER A 148 5.78 -13.22 -7.03
N GLY A 149 5.31 -12.00 -6.77
CA GLY A 149 6.12 -10.79 -6.82
C GLY A 149 7.22 -10.74 -5.74
N GLU A 150 6.90 -11.18 -4.51
CA GLU A 150 7.91 -11.33 -3.43
C GLU A 150 9.03 -12.29 -3.88
N LEU A 151 8.66 -13.48 -4.37
CA LEU A 151 9.62 -14.49 -4.82
C LEU A 151 10.44 -14.05 -6.04
N LEU A 152 9.81 -13.36 -6.99
CA LEU A 152 10.50 -12.84 -8.16
C LEU A 152 11.52 -11.75 -7.78
N SER A 153 11.14 -10.87 -6.86
CA SER A 153 12.03 -9.81 -6.36
C SER A 153 13.24 -10.38 -5.60
N ASP A 154 13.03 -11.41 -4.77
CA ASP A 154 14.12 -12.16 -4.13
C ASP A 154 15.06 -12.81 -5.16
N TYR A 155 14.49 -13.44 -6.19
CA TYR A 155 15.28 -14.03 -7.26
C TYR A 155 16.17 -12.99 -7.97
N TYR A 156 15.61 -11.81 -8.31
CA TYR A 156 16.38 -10.74 -8.95
C TYR A 156 17.48 -10.18 -8.06
N HIS A 157 17.22 -10.07 -6.76
CA HIS A 157 18.24 -9.68 -5.81
C HIS A 157 19.37 -10.70 -5.73
N ILE A 158 19.04 -11.97 -5.51
CA ILE A 158 20.02 -13.05 -5.32
C ILE A 158 20.81 -13.31 -6.62
N ARG A 159 20.13 -13.33 -7.76
CA ARG A 159 20.74 -13.74 -9.04
C ARG A 159 21.48 -12.61 -9.74
N PHE A 160 20.97 -11.38 -9.65
CA PHE A 160 21.46 -10.25 -10.44
C PHE A 160 21.93 -9.07 -9.60
N GLY A 161 21.76 -9.11 -8.28
CA GLY A 161 22.18 -8.03 -7.38
C GLY A 161 21.30 -6.78 -7.44
N VAL A 162 20.10 -6.86 -8.01
CA VAL A 162 19.16 -5.74 -8.00
C VAL A 162 18.74 -5.44 -6.57
N ASP A 163 18.80 -4.19 -6.15
CA ASP A 163 18.35 -3.78 -4.83
C ASP A 163 16.81 -3.69 -4.81
N THR A 164 16.18 -4.82 -4.52
CA THR A 164 14.72 -4.94 -4.40
C THR A 164 14.31 -4.91 -2.93
N ARG A 165 13.28 -4.14 -2.60
CA ARG A 165 12.75 -4.02 -1.24
C ARG A 165 11.23 -3.94 -1.24
N SER A 166 10.61 -4.48 -0.20
CA SER A 166 9.15 -4.53 -0.08
C SER A 166 8.68 -4.58 1.38
N VAL A 167 7.46 -4.12 1.60
CA VAL A 167 6.71 -4.31 2.84
C VAL A 167 5.36 -4.95 2.53
N ARG A 168 4.83 -5.75 3.44
CA ARG A 168 3.45 -6.24 3.41
C ARG A 168 2.56 -5.22 4.09
N PHE A 169 1.94 -4.36 3.28
CA PHE A 169 1.02 -3.37 3.82
C PHE A 169 -0.22 -4.04 4.41
N PRO A 170 -0.64 -3.62 5.61
CA PRO A 170 -1.97 -3.91 6.15
C PRO A 170 -3.06 -3.10 5.43
N GLY A 171 -4.27 -3.03 5.99
CA GLY A 171 -5.31 -2.14 5.50
C GLY A 171 -4.92 -0.68 5.64
N LEU A 172 -4.88 0.06 4.54
CA LEU A 172 -4.45 1.46 4.55
C LEU A 172 -5.62 2.41 4.71
N ILE A 173 -5.46 3.39 5.61
CA ILE A 173 -6.44 4.43 5.91
C ILE A 173 -5.87 5.78 5.49
N SER A 174 -6.61 6.54 4.67
CA SER A 174 -6.22 7.87 4.20
C SER A 174 -7.43 8.78 4.06
N TYR A 175 -7.24 10.07 4.35
CA TYR A 175 -8.23 11.12 4.08
C TYR A 175 -8.05 11.74 2.67
N VAL A 176 -6.91 11.53 2.02
CA VAL A 176 -6.57 12.20 0.74
C VAL A 176 -7.34 11.58 -0.42
N THR A 177 -7.21 10.28 -0.61
CA THR A 177 -7.88 9.57 -1.70
C THR A 177 -9.09 8.80 -1.17
N PRO A 178 -10.27 8.96 -1.80
CA PRO A 178 -11.45 8.19 -1.44
C PRO A 178 -11.21 6.68 -1.58
N PRO A 179 -11.95 5.85 -0.83
CA PRO A 179 -11.89 4.39 -0.92
C PRO A 179 -12.12 3.87 -2.35
N GLY A 180 -11.40 2.81 -2.72
CA GLY A 180 -11.43 2.22 -4.06
C GLY A 180 -12.29 0.95 -4.20
N GLY A 181 -13.04 0.56 -3.17
CA GLY A 181 -13.85 -0.67 -3.13
C GLY A 181 -13.12 -1.88 -2.53
N GLY A 182 -12.08 -1.66 -1.74
CA GLY A 182 -11.35 -2.70 -0.99
C GLY A 182 -12.13 -3.22 0.22
N THR A 183 -11.72 -4.36 0.75
CA THR A 183 -12.32 -4.97 1.95
C THR A 183 -12.12 -4.12 3.20
N THR A 184 -10.96 -3.44 3.31
CA THR A 184 -10.59 -2.58 4.44
C THR A 184 -11.13 -1.17 4.34
N ASP A 185 -11.77 -0.81 3.23
CA ASP A 185 -12.25 0.56 2.98
C ASP A 185 -13.33 1.02 3.97
N TYR A 186 -13.98 0.07 4.66
CA TYR A 186 -14.92 0.42 5.72
C TYR A 186 -14.29 1.34 6.79
N ALA A 187 -12.99 1.13 7.07
CA ALA A 187 -12.23 1.92 8.04
C ALA A 187 -11.90 3.34 7.54
N VAL A 188 -12.16 3.65 6.28
CA VAL A 188 -12.12 5.00 5.70
C VAL A 188 -13.55 5.56 5.60
N ASP A 189 -14.48 4.78 5.03
CA ASP A 189 -15.88 5.19 4.82
C ASP A 189 -16.57 5.59 6.11
N ILE A 190 -16.26 4.94 7.23
CA ILE A 190 -16.80 5.25 8.56
C ILE A 190 -16.49 6.71 8.98
N TYR A 191 -15.31 7.23 8.69
CA TYR A 191 -14.94 8.62 8.99
C TYR A 191 -15.68 9.62 8.10
N TYR A 192 -15.86 9.29 6.81
CA TYR A 192 -16.65 10.11 5.90
C TYR A 192 -18.10 10.23 6.38
N SER A 193 -18.71 9.12 6.80
CA SER A 193 -20.07 9.11 7.35
C SER A 193 -20.16 9.93 8.65
N ALA A 194 -19.19 9.78 9.54
CA ALA A 194 -19.17 10.53 10.80
C ALA A 194 -19.06 12.04 10.58
N VAL A 195 -18.20 12.50 9.65
CA VAL A 195 -18.03 13.93 9.36
C VAL A 195 -19.25 14.53 8.67
N LYS A 196 -19.96 13.76 7.84
CA LYS A 196 -21.20 14.18 7.18
C LYS A 196 -22.43 14.13 8.06
N GLY A 197 -22.34 13.57 9.28
CA GLY A 197 -23.48 13.34 10.15
C GLY A 197 -24.42 12.24 9.63
N GLU A 198 -23.91 11.33 8.82
CA GLU A 198 -24.65 10.21 8.24
C GLU A 198 -24.48 8.95 9.10
N LYS A 199 -25.50 8.09 9.10
CA LYS A 199 -25.40 6.76 9.72
C LYS A 199 -24.52 5.85 8.86
N PHE A 200 -23.54 5.20 9.47
CA PHE A 200 -22.68 4.26 8.76
C PHE A 200 -23.28 2.85 8.74
N VAL A 201 -23.21 2.20 7.57
CA VAL A 201 -23.59 0.80 7.40
C VAL A 201 -22.32 -0.01 7.19
N CYS A 202 -21.88 -0.74 8.22
CA CYS A 202 -20.64 -1.50 8.18
C CYS A 202 -20.83 -2.83 7.43
N PRO A 203 -20.02 -3.08 6.36
CA PRO A 203 -20.10 -4.32 5.60
C PRO A 203 -19.29 -5.47 6.20
N ILE A 204 -18.60 -5.24 7.32
CA ILE A 204 -17.76 -6.22 8.01
C ILE A 204 -18.38 -6.50 9.38
N LYS A 205 -18.41 -7.77 9.77
CA LYS A 205 -18.97 -8.25 11.03
C LYS A 205 -18.19 -7.71 12.23
N GLU A 206 -18.90 -7.40 13.30
CA GLU A 206 -18.34 -7.14 14.63
C GLU A 206 -17.36 -8.24 15.05
N GLY A 207 -16.27 -7.87 15.72
CA GLY A 207 -15.22 -8.80 16.18
C GLY A 207 -14.28 -9.29 15.10
N THR A 208 -14.41 -8.81 13.85
CA THR A 208 -13.46 -9.16 12.77
C THR A 208 -12.22 -8.26 12.88
N LEU A 209 -11.18 -8.76 13.53
CA LEU A 209 -9.90 -8.05 13.65
C LEU A 209 -9.16 -8.02 12.33
N MET A 210 -8.56 -6.90 11.99
CA MET A 210 -7.66 -6.73 10.85
C MET A 210 -6.54 -5.76 11.22
N ASP A 211 -5.33 -6.06 10.75
CA ASP A 211 -4.20 -5.13 10.88
C ASP A 211 -4.41 -3.94 9.94
N MET A 212 -4.26 -2.73 10.47
CA MET A 212 -4.51 -1.46 9.79
C MET A 212 -3.36 -0.49 9.99
N MET A 213 -3.21 0.45 9.07
CA MET A 213 -2.15 1.46 9.13
C MET A 213 -2.64 2.79 8.54
N TYR A 214 -2.29 3.89 9.19
CA TYR A 214 -2.52 5.22 8.64
C TYR A 214 -1.55 5.53 7.52
N MET A 215 -1.99 6.22 6.48
CA MET A 215 -1.18 6.49 5.29
C MET A 215 0.15 7.19 5.58
N PRO A 216 0.26 8.17 6.48
CA PRO A 216 1.56 8.75 6.83
C PRO A 216 2.59 7.73 7.30
N ASP A 217 2.20 6.72 8.07
CA ASP A 217 3.08 5.62 8.49
C ASP A 217 3.44 4.71 7.31
N ALA A 218 2.51 4.42 6.42
CA ALA A 218 2.77 3.62 5.21
C ALA A 218 3.80 4.29 4.29
N LEU A 219 3.67 5.62 4.10
CA LEU A 219 4.63 6.39 3.31
C LEU A 219 6.00 6.42 3.98
N ASN A 220 6.03 6.63 5.30
CA ASN A 220 7.27 6.61 6.07
C ASN A 220 7.96 5.23 5.99
N ALA A 221 7.20 4.12 6.10
CA ALA A 221 7.74 2.78 5.94
C ALA A 221 8.40 2.57 4.57
N ALA A 222 7.72 2.96 3.49
CA ALA A 222 8.25 2.83 2.13
C ALA A 222 9.53 3.66 1.92
N ILE A 223 9.59 4.86 2.46
CA ILE A 223 10.74 5.76 2.32
C ILE A 223 11.91 5.28 3.17
N THR A 224 11.69 5.02 4.48
CA THR A 224 12.76 4.63 5.39
C THR A 224 13.35 3.26 5.06
N LEU A 225 12.54 2.30 4.57
CA LEU A 225 13.07 1.04 4.08
C LEU A 225 14.00 1.26 2.87
N MET A 226 13.63 2.12 1.93
CA MET A 226 14.49 2.42 0.77
C MET A 226 15.76 3.20 1.12
N GLU A 227 15.79 3.90 2.25
CA GLU A 227 16.97 4.60 2.79
C GLU A 227 17.81 3.74 3.74
N ALA A 228 17.27 2.60 4.19
CA ALA A 228 17.96 1.71 5.10
C ALA A 228 19.26 1.14 4.51
N ASP A 229 20.22 0.84 5.37
CA ASP A 229 21.47 0.19 5.00
C ASP A 229 21.19 -1.18 4.37
N PRO A 230 21.49 -1.39 3.07
CA PRO A 230 21.19 -2.62 2.37
C PRO A 230 21.89 -3.86 2.96
N THR A 231 22.98 -3.66 3.68
CA THR A 231 23.77 -4.76 4.27
C THR A 231 23.11 -5.36 5.52
N LYS A 232 22.14 -4.65 6.10
CA LYS A 232 21.40 -5.09 7.29
C LYS A 232 20.08 -5.78 6.96
N LEU A 233 19.62 -5.71 5.70
CA LEU A 233 18.33 -6.25 5.31
C LEU A 233 18.45 -7.75 4.99
N ILE A 234 17.82 -8.58 5.81
CA ILE A 234 17.70 -10.03 5.61
C ILE A 234 16.41 -10.35 4.87
N HIS A 235 15.27 -9.80 5.34
CA HIS A 235 13.92 -10.08 4.84
C HIS A 235 13.46 -9.05 3.78
N ARG A 236 14.32 -8.69 2.85
CA ARG A 236 14.14 -7.61 1.86
C ARG A 236 12.77 -7.56 1.17
N ASN A 237 12.23 -8.74 0.82
CA ASN A 237 11.01 -8.89 0.00
C ASN A 237 10.08 -9.97 0.59
N ALA A 238 9.20 -9.66 1.54
CA ALA A 238 8.81 -8.37 2.03
C ALA A 238 8.71 -8.40 3.56
N PHE A 239 8.96 -7.27 4.20
CA PHE A 239 8.80 -7.16 5.64
C PHE A 239 7.33 -7.10 6.06
N ASN A 240 6.96 -7.85 7.09
CA ASN A 240 5.75 -7.54 7.85
C ASN A 240 5.93 -6.18 8.53
N ILE A 241 4.94 -5.31 8.42
CA ILE A 241 4.86 -4.05 9.16
C ILE A 241 3.49 -3.94 9.80
N ALA A 242 3.44 -3.62 11.08
CA ALA A 242 2.21 -3.46 11.85
C ALA A 242 2.12 -2.05 12.44
N SER A 243 0.91 -1.54 12.60
CA SER A 243 0.64 -0.29 13.30
C SER A 243 -0.44 -0.49 14.35
N MET A 244 -1.63 -0.90 13.96
CA MET A 244 -2.76 -1.10 14.85
C MET A 244 -3.66 -2.23 14.32
N SER A 245 -4.19 -3.06 15.24
CA SER A 245 -5.20 -4.06 14.90
C SER A 245 -6.49 -3.73 15.62
N PHE A 246 -7.59 -3.67 14.89
CA PHE A 246 -8.91 -3.38 15.46
C PHE A 246 -10.03 -3.97 14.61
N ASP A 247 -11.20 -4.10 15.24
CA ASP A 247 -12.46 -4.48 14.60
C ASP A 247 -13.36 -3.26 14.34
N PRO A 248 -14.47 -3.41 13.60
CA PRO A 248 -15.37 -2.31 13.31
C PRO A 248 -15.96 -1.61 14.56
N GLU A 249 -16.20 -2.36 15.64
CA GLU A 249 -16.73 -1.76 16.87
C GLU A 249 -15.68 -0.86 17.55
N THR A 250 -14.44 -1.29 17.58
CA THR A 250 -13.33 -0.53 18.19
C THR A 250 -13.13 0.83 17.52
N ILE A 251 -13.07 0.89 16.17
CA ILE A 251 -12.95 2.16 15.45
C ILE A 251 -14.22 3.03 15.59
N TYR A 252 -15.41 2.42 15.60
CA TYR A 252 -16.67 3.15 15.86
C TYR A 252 -16.64 3.83 17.22
N GLN A 253 -16.23 3.14 18.28
CA GLN A 253 -16.12 3.71 19.62
C GLN A 253 -15.05 4.81 19.71
N ALA A 254 -13.93 4.67 19.00
CA ALA A 254 -12.93 5.73 18.90
C ALA A 254 -13.51 7.01 18.26
N ILE A 255 -14.25 6.88 17.17
CA ILE A 255 -14.91 8.02 16.51
C ILE A 255 -15.98 8.64 17.42
N LYS A 256 -16.75 7.82 18.11
CA LYS A 256 -17.86 8.26 18.96
C LYS A 256 -17.41 9.13 20.14
N LYS A 257 -16.18 9.01 20.62
CA LYS A 257 -15.60 9.93 21.61
C LYS A 257 -15.57 11.38 21.12
N HIS A 258 -15.41 11.59 19.80
CA HIS A 258 -15.27 12.90 19.16
C HIS A 258 -16.55 13.35 18.43
N VAL A 259 -17.47 12.41 18.14
CA VAL A 259 -18.77 12.63 17.49
C VAL A 259 -19.81 11.78 18.23
N PRO A 260 -20.30 12.21 19.42
CA PRO A 260 -21.14 11.40 20.31
C PRO A 260 -22.45 10.91 19.70
N GLU A 261 -23.02 11.67 18.75
CA GLU A 261 -24.27 11.35 18.04
C GLU A 261 -24.09 10.37 16.86
N PHE A 262 -22.85 10.04 16.50
CA PHE A 262 -22.56 9.14 15.37
C PHE A 262 -23.16 7.74 15.61
N GLN A 263 -23.74 7.17 14.56
CA GLN A 263 -24.41 5.88 14.59
C GLN A 263 -23.86 4.94 13.54
N MET A 264 -23.66 3.68 13.94
CA MET A 264 -23.30 2.58 13.05
C MET A 264 -24.29 1.43 13.19
N ILE A 265 -24.55 0.75 12.09
CA ILE A 265 -25.24 -0.56 12.04
C ILE A 265 -24.45 -1.49 11.15
N TYR A 266 -24.76 -2.78 11.23
CA TYR A 266 -24.14 -3.82 10.40
C TYR A 266 -25.09 -4.29 9.30
N ASP A 267 -24.57 -4.36 8.07
CA ASP A 267 -25.15 -5.08 6.93
C ASP A 267 -23.99 -5.78 6.21
N VAL A 268 -23.71 -7.00 6.64
CA VAL A 268 -22.48 -7.73 6.31
C VAL A 268 -22.48 -8.19 4.86
N ASP A 269 -21.51 -7.72 4.08
CA ASP A 269 -21.24 -8.21 2.72
C ASP A 269 -20.52 -9.57 2.79
N PRO A 270 -21.15 -10.68 2.31
CA PRO A 270 -20.56 -12.00 2.44
C PRO A 270 -19.24 -12.19 1.68
N LEU A 271 -19.01 -11.42 0.60
CA LEU A 271 -17.75 -11.48 -0.15
C LEU A 271 -16.62 -10.78 0.60
N LYS A 272 -16.86 -9.55 1.05
CA LYS A 272 -15.89 -8.79 1.86
C LYS A 272 -15.56 -9.52 3.16
N GLN A 273 -16.56 -10.09 3.83
CA GLN A 273 -16.34 -10.86 5.05
C GLN A 273 -15.44 -12.09 4.82
N ARG A 274 -15.70 -12.89 3.78
CA ARG A 274 -14.84 -14.05 3.47
C ARG A 274 -13.39 -13.65 3.19
N ILE A 275 -13.17 -12.50 2.55
CA ILE A 275 -11.82 -11.98 2.30
C ILE A 275 -11.18 -11.58 3.63
N ALA A 276 -11.88 -10.80 4.47
CA ALA A 276 -11.40 -10.40 5.79
C ALA A 276 -11.07 -11.61 6.67
N ASP A 277 -11.95 -12.63 6.71
CA ASP A 277 -11.73 -13.87 7.45
C ASP A 277 -10.51 -14.67 7.01
N SER A 278 -9.99 -14.42 5.81
CA SER A 278 -8.80 -15.10 5.28
C SER A 278 -7.49 -14.38 5.62
N TRP A 279 -7.55 -13.17 6.16
CA TRP A 279 -6.37 -12.35 6.49
C TRP A 279 -5.96 -12.51 7.96
N PRO A 280 -4.73 -12.11 8.31
CA PRO A 280 -4.27 -12.02 9.68
C PRO A 280 -5.09 -11.04 10.51
N ASP A 281 -5.22 -11.38 11.80
CA ASP A 281 -5.76 -10.46 12.81
C ASP A 281 -4.69 -9.44 13.21
N SER A 282 -3.41 -9.86 13.25
CA SER A 282 -2.24 -9.01 13.54
C SER A 282 -0.96 -9.58 12.92
N LEU A 283 0.04 -8.73 12.72
CA LEU A 283 1.35 -9.10 12.18
C LEU A 283 2.43 -8.98 13.26
N ASP A 284 3.42 -9.89 13.21
CA ASP A 284 4.71 -9.72 13.91
C ASP A 284 5.65 -8.92 12.99
N ASP A 285 6.02 -7.72 13.42
CA ASP A 285 6.89 -6.79 12.71
C ASP A 285 8.30 -6.68 13.32
N THR A 286 8.68 -7.66 14.16
CA THR A 286 9.97 -7.68 14.85
C THR A 286 11.15 -7.56 13.88
N CYS A 287 11.12 -8.28 12.77
CA CYS A 287 12.17 -8.19 11.75
C CYS A 287 12.33 -6.77 11.17
N ALA A 288 11.23 -6.09 10.90
CA ALA A 288 11.27 -4.71 10.40
C ALA A 288 11.85 -3.76 11.44
N ARG A 289 11.51 -3.93 12.71
CA ARG A 289 12.04 -3.13 13.83
C ARG A 289 13.55 -3.33 14.02
N GLU A 290 14.01 -4.56 13.94
CA GLU A 290 15.42 -4.92 14.18
C GLU A 290 16.32 -4.57 12.97
N GLU A 291 15.87 -4.83 11.74
CA GLU A 291 16.73 -4.70 10.56
C GLU A 291 16.82 -3.27 10.04
N TRP A 292 15.75 -2.47 10.15
CA TRP A 292 15.75 -1.09 9.62
C TRP A 292 15.05 -0.05 10.51
N GLY A 293 14.73 -0.42 11.75
CA GLY A 293 14.25 0.53 12.75
C GLY A 293 12.79 0.97 12.56
N TRP A 294 11.94 0.12 11.95
CA TRP A 294 10.52 0.41 11.77
C TRP A 294 9.85 0.78 13.09
N LYS A 295 9.05 1.84 13.06
CA LYS A 295 8.20 2.23 14.19
C LYS A 295 7.03 3.06 13.65
N PRO A 296 5.77 2.65 13.90
CA PRO A 296 4.61 3.48 13.59
C PRO A 296 4.58 4.72 14.48
N ALA A 297 4.08 5.82 13.94
CA ALA A 297 3.92 7.09 14.65
C ALA A 297 2.49 7.29 15.16
N TYR A 298 1.51 6.60 14.55
CA TYR A 298 0.10 6.75 14.87
C TYR A 298 -0.45 5.51 15.56
N ASP A 299 -1.28 5.75 16.57
CA ASP A 299 -2.23 4.80 17.14
C ASP A 299 -3.67 5.13 16.68
N LEU A 300 -4.64 4.33 17.10
CA LEU A 300 -6.04 4.51 16.70
C LEU A 300 -6.60 5.88 17.15
N GLU A 301 -6.21 6.38 18.33
CA GLU A 301 -6.72 7.64 18.85
C GLU A 301 -6.17 8.83 18.06
N SER A 302 -4.84 8.91 17.88
CA SER A 302 -4.17 9.98 17.13
C SER A 302 -4.57 9.99 15.66
N MET A 303 -4.72 8.81 15.04
CA MET A 303 -5.25 8.69 13.69
C MET A 303 -6.69 9.19 13.62
N THR A 304 -7.55 8.82 14.58
CA THR A 304 -8.95 9.24 14.59
C THR A 304 -9.10 10.74 14.64
N VAL A 305 -8.34 11.41 15.51
CA VAL A 305 -8.34 12.89 15.61
C VAL A 305 -7.93 13.50 14.27
N ASP A 306 -6.79 13.09 13.71
CA ASP A 306 -6.28 13.64 12.45
C ASP A 306 -7.23 13.39 11.27
N MET A 307 -7.79 12.17 11.14
CA MET A 307 -8.77 11.84 10.11
C MET A 307 -10.02 12.74 10.18
N LEU A 308 -10.57 12.94 11.38
CA LEU A 308 -11.77 13.79 11.56
C LEU A 308 -11.48 15.26 11.25
N GLU A 309 -10.32 15.79 11.67
CA GLU A 309 -9.91 17.17 11.39
C GLU A 309 -9.72 17.37 9.88
N LYS A 310 -8.92 16.53 9.22
CA LYS A 310 -8.61 16.64 7.80
C LYS A 310 -9.83 16.45 6.90
N LEU A 311 -10.72 15.53 7.24
CA LEU A 311 -11.97 15.36 6.49
C LEU A 311 -12.92 16.53 6.68
N ARG A 312 -13.02 17.13 7.88
CA ARG A 312 -13.81 18.36 8.08
C ARG A 312 -13.29 19.53 7.26
N GLU A 313 -11.97 19.67 7.14
CA GLU A 313 -11.35 20.69 6.28
C GLU A 313 -11.63 20.43 4.79
N LYS A 314 -11.50 19.18 4.35
CA LYS A 314 -11.67 18.77 2.95
C LYS A 314 -13.12 18.85 2.45
N LEU A 315 -14.10 18.65 3.32
CA LEU A 315 -15.52 18.57 2.98
C LEU A 315 -16.28 19.89 3.20
N LYS A 316 -15.61 20.95 3.67
CA LYS A 316 -16.13 22.34 3.70
C LYS A 316 -16.19 22.90 2.28
#